data_13e76f4b02d3315a8fe1200c2ff5ca98
#
_entry.id   13e76f4b02d3315a8fe1200c2ff5ca98
#
_cell.length_a   1.000
_cell.length_b   1.000
_cell.length_c   1.000
_cell.angle_alpha   90.00
_cell.angle_beta   90.00
_cell.angle_gamma   90.00
#
_symmetry.space_group_name_H-M   'P 1'
#
loop_
_entity.id
_entity.type
_entity.pdbx_description
1 polymer ?
#
loop_
_entity_poly.entity_id
_entity_poly.type
_entity_poly.pdbx_seq_one_letter_code
_entity_poly.pdbx_strand_id
1 'polypeptide(L)'
;ATHIEKFGTVICAGGGVGVAPMLPIVQALKAAGNRVITVLAGRNKDLIILEKEMRESSDEVIIMTDDGSYGRKGLVTEGVEEVIKREKVDKCFAIGPAIMMKFVCLLTKKYEIPTDVSLNTIMVDGTGMCGACRITVGGKTKFVCVDGPEFDGHQVNFDEMLKRMGAFKNIEREEMHKLESECEATKEIDEKSRNAAWRQELRKSMKPKERTAIPRVEMNELDAEYRSHSRKEEVNQGLTAEQAVTEAKRCLDCANPGCMEGCPVG
;
A
#
# COMPACT_ATOMS: atom_id res chain seq x y z
N ALA A 1 -5.07 17.59 8.41
CA ALA A 1 -4.90 16.74 9.60
C ALA A 1 -6.28 16.34 10.09
N THR A 2 -6.41 15.11 10.57
CA THR A 2 -7.65 14.59 11.14
C THR A 2 -8.13 15.49 12.30
N HIS A 3 -9.39 15.86 12.27
CA HIS A 3 -9.97 16.66 13.38
C HIS A 3 -10.22 15.74 14.59
N ILE A 4 -9.50 15.99 15.66
CA ILE A 4 -9.58 15.23 16.91
C ILE A 4 -10.14 16.10 18.02
N GLU A 5 -11.26 15.67 18.60
CA GLU A 5 -11.88 16.29 19.77
C GLU A 5 -12.57 15.23 20.64
N LYS A 6 -13.16 15.64 21.72
CA LYS A 6 -13.96 14.75 22.58
C LYS A 6 -15.37 14.62 22.01
N PHE A 7 -15.59 13.61 21.17
CA PHE A 7 -16.91 13.30 20.57
C PHE A 7 -17.82 12.53 21.53
N GLY A 8 -17.22 11.59 22.29
CA GLY A 8 -17.94 10.65 23.14
C GLY A 8 -17.54 9.20 22.82
N THR A 9 -18.48 8.37 22.32
CA THR A 9 -18.17 7.02 21.86
C THR A 9 -17.87 7.05 20.36
N VAL A 10 -16.69 6.57 19.99
CA VAL A 10 -16.18 6.60 18.61
C VAL A 10 -15.87 5.19 18.11
N ILE A 11 -16.35 4.88 16.91
CA ILE A 11 -15.95 3.66 16.18
C ILE A 11 -14.83 4.00 15.20
N CYS A 12 -13.77 3.18 15.21
CA CYS A 12 -12.69 3.21 14.24
C CYS A 12 -12.70 1.90 13.43
N ALA A 13 -13.20 1.94 12.19
CA ALA A 13 -13.34 0.79 11.30
C ALA A 13 -12.14 0.71 10.34
N GLY A 14 -11.24 -0.25 10.54
CA GLY A 14 -10.02 -0.43 9.78
C GLY A 14 -9.98 -1.71 8.96
N GLY A 15 -9.58 -1.62 7.69
CA GLY A 15 -9.46 -2.78 6.82
C GLY A 15 -8.10 -2.89 6.14
N GLY A 16 -7.48 -4.08 6.24
CA GLY A 16 -6.18 -4.37 5.65
C GLY A 16 -5.10 -3.35 6.05
N VAL A 17 -4.33 -2.84 5.10
CA VAL A 17 -3.26 -1.85 5.35
C VAL A 17 -3.80 -0.53 5.93
N GLY A 18 -5.09 -0.22 5.76
CA GLY A 18 -5.72 0.97 6.33
C GLY A 18 -5.71 1.03 7.87
N VAL A 19 -5.43 -0.08 8.53
CA VAL A 19 -5.23 -0.14 9.99
C VAL A 19 -3.99 0.67 10.41
N ALA A 20 -2.94 0.70 9.60
CA ALA A 20 -1.70 1.41 9.92
C ALA A 20 -1.91 2.94 10.05
N PRO A 21 -2.48 3.66 9.08
CA PRO A 21 -2.78 5.09 9.25
C PRO A 21 -3.90 5.35 10.28
N MET A 22 -4.71 4.38 10.63
CA MET A 22 -5.76 4.52 11.64
C MET A 22 -5.20 4.53 13.07
N LEU A 23 -4.09 3.83 13.34
CA LEU A 23 -3.52 3.72 14.68
C LEU A 23 -3.23 5.07 15.34
N PRO A 24 -2.54 6.04 14.71
CA PRO A 24 -2.33 7.36 15.33
C PRO A 24 -3.63 8.12 15.58
N ILE A 25 -4.66 7.92 14.77
CA ILE A 25 -5.99 8.53 14.98
C ILE A 25 -6.64 7.94 16.22
N VAL A 26 -6.60 6.61 16.37
CA VAL A 26 -7.12 5.90 17.56
C VAL A 26 -6.41 6.39 18.82
N GLN A 27 -5.08 6.49 18.81
CA GLN A 27 -4.28 7.00 19.93
C GLN A 27 -4.66 8.43 20.30
N ALA A 28 -4.79 9.30 19.29
CA ALA A 28 -5.18 10.70 19.52
C ALA A 28 -6.61 10.83 20.05
N LEU A 29 -7.56 10.06 19.53
CA LEU A 29 -8.94 10.02 20.03
C LEU A 29 -9.00 9.53 21.47
N LYS A 30 -8.22 8.51 21.81
CA LYS A 30 -8.13 8.00 23.19
C LYS A 30 -7.54 9.05 24.12
N ALA A 31 -6.46 9.72 23.70
CA ALA A 31 -5.83 10.80 24.47
C ALA A 31 -6.78 12.00 24.69
N ALA A 32 -7.68 12.28 23.74
CA ALA A 32 -8.74 13.29 23.86
C ALA A 32 -9.89 12.89 24.80
N GLY A 33 -9.84 11.69 25.38
CA GLY A 33 -10.83 11.22 26.36
C GLY A 33 -12.10 10.64 25.75
N ASN A 34 -12.03 10.13 24.53
CA ASN A 34 -13.10 9.37 23.90
C ASN A 34 -13.12 7.91 24.39
N ARG A 35 -14.28 7.29 24.36
CA ARG A 35 -14.43 5.84 24.36
C ARG A 35 -14.21 5.35 22.92
N VAL A 36 -13.12 4.64 22.68
CA VAL A 36 -12.73 4.19 21.34
C VAL A 36 -12.96 2.71 21.19
N ILE A 37 -13.79 2.34 20.21
CA ILE A 37 -14.06 0.96 19.81
C ILE A 37 -13.51 0.76 18.42
N THR A 38 -12.54 -0.13 18.29
CA THR A 38 -11.88 -0.40 17.00
C THR A 38 -12.41 -1.71 16.41
N VAL A 39 -12.83 -1.67 15.15
CA VAL A 39 -13.22 -2.85 14.37
C VAL A 39 -12.14 -3.09 13.32
N LEU A 40 -11.36 -4.14 13.49
CA LEU A 40 -10.31 -4.57 12.55
C LEU A 40 -10.87 -5.62 11.59
N ALA A 41 -10.67 -5.43 10.30
CA ALA A 41 -11.15 -6.36 9.30
C ALA A 41 -10.04 -6.80 8.33
N GLY A 42 -10.04 -8.09 7.97
CA GLY A 42 -9.15 -8.68 6.99
C GLY A 42 -9.79 -9.88 6.31
N ARG A 43 -9.23 -10.33 5.17
CA ARG A 43 -9.73 -11.54 4.51
C ARG A 43 -9.50 -12.79 5.36
N ASN A 44 -8.37 -12.84 6.04
CA ASN A 44 -7.95 -13.94 6.91
C ASN A 44 -7.08 -13.43 8.05
N LYS A 45 -6.67 -14.36 8.94
CA LYS A 45 -5.82 -14.07 10.10
C LYS A 45 -4.52 -13.36 9.74
N ASP A 46 -3.85 -13.79 8.68
CA ASP A 46 -2.51 -13.29 8.32
C ASP A 46 -2.52 -11.83 7.85
N LEU A 47 -3.68 -11.32 7.48
CA LEU A 47 -3.90 -9.94 7.04
C LEU A 47 -4.39 -9.02 8.18
N ILE A 48 -4.51 -9.52 9.40
CA ILE A 48 -4.78 -8.68 10.58
C ILE A 48 -3.45 -8.15 11.10
N ILE A 49 -3.27 -6.85 11.02
CA ILE A 49 -2.05 -6.16 11.43
C ILE A 49 -2.29 -5.24 12.63
N LEU A 50 -1.24 -4.95 13.40
CA LEU A 50 -1.23 -3.99 14.52
C LEU A 50 -2.31 -4.28 15.59
N GLU A 51 -2.73 -5.53 15.75
CA GLU A 51 -3.75 -5.89 16.74
C GLU A 51 -3.34 -5.50 18.16
N LYS A 52 -2.09 -5.79 18.54
CA LYS A 52 -1.57 -5.50 19.86
C LYS A 52 -1.64 -4.00 20.17
N GLU A 53 -1.12 -3.18 19.28
CA GLU A 53 -1.09 -1.73 19.40
C GLU A 53 -2.51 -1.13 19.45
N MET A 54 -3.43 -1.71 18.67
CA MET A 54 -4.83 -1.28 18.68
C MET A 54 -5.52 -1.64 20.01
N ARG A 55 -5.22 -2.83 20.57
CA ARG A 55 -5.76 -3.22 21.90
C ARG A 55 -5.23 -2.34 23.03
N GLU A 56 -3.98 -1.89 22.94
CA GLU A 56 -3.38 -0.98 23.90
C GLU A 56 -3.97 0.43 23.80
N SER A 57 -4.46 0.81 22.62
CA SER A 57 -4.93 2.17 22.33
C SER A 57 -6.46 2.32 22.30
N SER A 58 -7.21 1.22 22.37
CA SER A 58 -8.69 1.20 22.30
C SER A 58 -9.30 0.66 23.60
N ASP A 59 -10.54 1.04 23.88
CA ASP A 59 -11.32 0.43 24.98
C ASP A 59 -11.81 -0.97 24.62
N GLU A 60 -12.06 -1.19 23.32
CA GLU A 60 -12.52 -2.48 22.82
C GLU A 60 -11.99 -2.66 21.39
N VAL A 61 -11.60 -3.90 21.05
CA VAL A 61 -11.20 -4.28 19.70
C VAL A 61 -12.00 -5.49 19.26
N ILE A 62 -12.73 -5.33 18.17
CA ILE A 62 -13.49 -6.39 17.50
C ILE A 62 -12.72 -6.78 16.24
N ILE A 63 -12.47 -8.08 16.07
CA ILE A 63 -11.77 -8.59 14.89
C ILE A 63 -12.75 -9.35 14.03
N MET A 64 -12.79 -9.01 12.73
CA MET A 64 -13.61 -9.62 11.70
C MET A 64 -12.73 -10.22 10.60
N THR A 65 -12.97 -11.45 10.20
CA THR A 65 -12.32 -12.07 9.05
C THR A 65 -13.35 -12.65 8.10
N ASP A 66 -13.15 -12.44 6.79
CA ASP A 66 -14.11 -12.90 5.78
C ASP A 66 -14.24 -14.43 5.79
N ASP A 67 -13.13 -15.14 6.00
CA ASP A 67 -13.07 -16.62 6.04
C ASP A 67 -13.38 -17.23 7.41
N GLY A 68 -13.37 -16.43 8.48
CA GLY A 68 -13.56 -16.89 9.86
C GLY A 68 -12.32 -17.53 10.48
N SER A 69 -11.14 -17.36 9.90
CA SER A 69 -9.90 -17.95 10.39
C SER A 69 -9.41 -17.31 11.70
N TYR A 70 -9.90 -16.10 12.02
CA TYR A 70 -9.59 -15.41 13.27
C TYR A 70 -10.68 -14.42 13.67
N GLY A 71 -10.91 -14.26 14.96
CA GLY A 71 -11.96 -13.41 15.48
C GLY A 71 -13.36 -13.93 15.11
N ARG A 72 -14.18 -13.06 14.55
CA ARG A 72 -15.53 -13.40 14.08
C ARG A 72 -15.53 -13.47 12.55
N LYS A 73 -16.28 -14.43 12.02
CA LYS A 73 -16.53 -14.51 10.57
C LYS A 73 -17.53 -13.44 10.16
N GLY A 74 -17.18 -12.63 9.16
CA GLY A 74 -18.06 -11.62 8.61
C GLY A 74 -17.34 -10.37 8.14
N LEU A 75 -18.11 -9.39 7.67
CA LEU A 75 -17.61 -8.14 7.17
C LEU A 75 -17.46 -7.09 8.29
N VAL A 76 -16.61 -6.10 8.08
CA VAL A 76 -16.44 -4.97 9.01
C VAL A 76 -17.77 -4.28 9.37
N THR A 77 -18.68 -4.19 8.40
CA THR A 77 -20.01 -3.59 8.60
C THR A 77 -20.85 -4.31 9.64
N GLU A 78 -20.71 -5.63 9.77
CA GLU A 78 -21.41 -6.40 10.79
C GLU A 78 -20.88 -6.08 12.18
N GLY A 79 -19.56 -5.98 12.34
CA GLY A 79 -18.93 -5.56 13.59
C GLY A 79 -19.32 -4.12 13.98
N VAL A 80 -19.33 -3.20 13.02
CA VAL A 80 -19.78 -1.81 13.23
C VAL A 80 -21.26 -1.76 13.61
N GLU A 81 -22.13 -2.51 12.93
CA GLU A 81 -23.56 -2.55 13.20
C GLU A 81 -23.86 -3.12 14.61
N GLU A 82 -23.11 -4.13 15.03
CA GLU A 82 -23.23 -4.69 16.38
C GLU A 82 -22.98 -3.63 17.45
N VAL A 83 -21.91 -2.84 17.30
CA VAL A 83 -21.60 -1.76 18.23
C VAL A 83 -22.72 -0.71 18.25
N ILE A 84 -23.18 -0.29 17.06
CA ILE A 84 -24.25 0.71 16.94
C ILE A 84 -25.55 0.24 17.62
N LYS A 85 -25.88 -1.04 17.51
CA LYS A 85 -27.07 -1.62 18.17
C LYS A 85 -26.92 -1.75 19.70
N ARG A 86 -25.69 -1.88 20.16
CA ARG A 86 -25.38 -2.11 21.58
C ARG A 86 -25.30 -0.82 22.40
N GLU A 87 -24.73 0.21 21.82
CA GLU A 87 -24.49 1.48 22.52
C GLU A 87 -24.58 2.68 21.55
N LYS A 88 -24.83 3.87 22.12
CA LYS A 88 -24.86 5.10 21.34
C LYS A 88 -23.47 5.42 20.81
N VAL A 89 -23.34 5.64 19.52
CA VAL A 89 -22.11 6.03 18.84
C VAL A 89 -22.25 7.47 18.35
N ASP A 90 -21.27 8.30 18.66
CA ASP A 90 -21.29 9.73 18.33
C ASP A 90 -20.50 10.07 17.07
N LYS A 91 -19.49 9.24 16.69
CA LYS A 91 -18.65 9.44 15.51
C LYS A 91 -18.09 8.12 14.99
N CYS A 92 -17.89 8.02 13.68
CA CYS A 92 -17.21 6.90 13.05
C CYS A 92 -16.03 7.39 12.18
N PHE A 93 -14.92 6.67 12.21
CA PHE A 93 -13.80 6.82 11.29
C PHE A 93 -13.64 5.51 10.53
N ALA A 94 -13.52 5.58 9.19
CA ALA A 94 -13.34 4.38 8.38
C ALA A 94 -12.16 4.54 7.42
N ILE A 95 -11.19 3.62 7.52
CA ILE A 95 -9.98 3.63 6.72
C ILE A 95 -9.70 2.22 6.18
N GLY A 96 -9.64 2.07 4.87
CA GLY A 96 -9.41 0.77 4.24
C GLY A 96 -9.77 0.76 2.76
N PRO A 97 -10.06 -0.40 2.19
CA PRO A 97 -10.51 -0.50 0.81
C PRO A 97 -11.73 0.38 0.53
N ALA A 98 -11.75 1.05 -0.64
CA ALA A 98 -12.81 1.98 -0.99
C ALA A 98 -14.22 1.36 -0.91
N ILE A 99 -14.35 0.09 -1.29
CA ILE A 99 -15.61 -0.65 -1.19
C ILE A 99 -16.05 -0.83 0.27
N MET A 100 -15.11 -1.09 1.18
CA MET A 100 -15.37 -1.20 2.62
C MET A 100 -15.86 0.14 3.18
N MET A 101 -15.14 1.22 2.90
CA MET A 101 -15.51 2.57 3.33
C MET A 101 -16.90 2.96 2.83
N LYS A 102 -17.22 2.66 1.55
CA LYS A 102 -18.56 2.88 0.98
C LYS A 102 -19.65 2.21 1.82
N PHE A 103 -19.48 0.92 2.14
CA PHE A 103 -20.53 0.18 2.87
C PHE A 103 -20.61 0.61 4.35
N VAL A 104 -19.49 0.96 4.99
CA VAL A 104 -19.52 1.56 6.33
C VAL A 104 -20.29 2.89 6.31
N CYS A 105 -20.02 3.77 5.34
CA CYS A 105 -20.75 5.04 5.21
C CYS A 105 -22.24 4.85 4.93
N LEU A 106 -22.61 3.86 4.10
CA LEU A 106 -24.02 3.54 3.87
C LEU A 106 -24.73 3.04 5.14
N LEU A 107 -24.00 2.25 5.95
CA LEU A 107 -24.51 1.77 7.24
C LEU A 107 -24.66 2.93 8.23
N THR A 108 -23.61 3.70 8.48
CA THR A 108 -23.61 4.80 9.46
C THR A 108 -24.61 5.89 9.09
N LYS A 109 -24.85 6.11 7.78
CA LYS A 109 -25.87 7.05 7.29
C LYS A 109 -27.28 6.66 7.72
N LYS A 110 -27.62 5.37 7.78
CA LYS A 110 -28.92 4.88 8.25
C LYS A 110 -29.16 5.20 9.73
N TYR A 111 -28.08 5.29 10.49
CA TYR A 111 -28.12 5.58 11.93
C TYR A 111 -27.75 7.04 12.25
N GLU A 112 -27.62 7.89 11.22
CA GLU A 112 -27.27 9.32 11.34
C GLU A 112 -25.97 9.58 12.10
N ILE A 113 -25.01 8.65 12.05
CA ILE A 113 -23.71 8.76 12.71
C ILE A 113 -22.73 9.47 11.77
N PRO A 114 -22.22 10.66 12.13
CA PRO A 114 -21.20 11.35 11.33
C PRO A 114 -19.99 10.47 11.11
N THR A 115 -19.55 10.35 9.86
CA THR A 115 -18.49 9.39 9.47
C THR A 115 -17.44 10.08 8.64
N ASP A 116 -16.20 10.09 9.12
CA ASP A 116 -15.05 10.52 8.34
C ASP A 116 -14.35 9.32 7.74
N VAL A 117 -13.90 9.47 6.48
CA VAL A 117 -13.15 8.46 5.75
C VAL A 117 -11.82 9.03 5.30
N SER A 118 -10.78 8.22 5.36
CA SER A 118 -9.48 8.57 4.77
C SER A 118 -9.34 7.89 3.41
N LEU A 119 -9.35 8.68 2.35
CA LEU A 119 -9.44 8.17 0.98
C LEU A 119 -8.06 7.83 0.39
N ASN A 120 -8.03 6.73 -0.33
CA ASN A 120 -6.84 6.17 -0.99
C ASN A 120 -7.00 6.11 -2.52
N THR A 121 -7.20 7.24 -3.15
CA THR A 121 -7.29 7.33 -4.62
C THR A 121 -5.93 7.15 -5.29
N ILE A 122 -5.92 6.94 -6.62
CA ILE A 122 -4.68 6.98 -7.41
C ILE A 122 -4.05 8.37 -7.24
N MET A 123 -2.79 8.40 -6.83
CA MET A 123 -1.99 9.62 -6.68
C MET A 123 -0.72 9.51 -7.54
N VAL A 124 -0.39 10.59 -8.25
CA VAL A 124 0.79 10.65 -9.12
C VAL A 124 1.83 11.62 -8.57
N ASP A 125 1.49 12.90 -8.40
CA ASP A 125 2.44 13.93 -7.93
C ASP A 125 2.20 14.39 -6.48
N GLY A 126 0.99 14.29 -5.96
CA GLY A 126 0.66 14.71 -4.59
C GLY A 126 0.56 16.21 -4.37
N THR A 127 0.67 17.04 -5.41
CA THR A 127 0.72 18.51 -5.30
C THR A 127 -0.60 19.19 -5.65
N GLY A 128 -1.60 18.44 -6.09
CA GLY A 128 -2.89 18.95 -6.54
C GLY A 128 -2.90 19.45 -8.00
N MET A 129 -1.79 19.34 -8.72
CA MET A 129 -1.67 19.83 -10.10
C MET A 129 -2.12 18.83 -11.15
N CYS A 130 -1.77 17.54 -11.01
CA CYS A 130 -2.04 16.52 -12.03
C CYS A 130 -3.51 16.09 -12.11
N GLY A 131 -4.29 16.27 -11.04
CA GLY A 131 -5.70 15.90 -10.97
C GLY A 131 -5.99 14.40 -10.95
N ALA A 132 -4.96 13.53 -10.81
CA ALA A 132 -5.14 12.08 -10.76
C ALA A 132 -5.99 11.63 -9.58
N CYS A 133 -5.84 12.28 -8.43
CA CYS A 133 -6.55 11.98 -7.18
C CYS A 133 -7.91 12.69 -7.03
N ARG A 134 -8.46 13.28 -8.11
CA ARG A 134 -9.73 13.99 -8.03
C ARG A 134 -10.89 13.06 -7.66
N ILE A 135 -11.81 13.59 -6.87
CA ILE A 135 -13.01 12.94 -6.41
C ILE A 135 -14.13 13.96 -6.25
N THR A 136 -15.37 13.52 -6.34
CA THR A 136 -16.53 14.37 -6.03
C THR A 136 -16.97 14.17 -4.59
N VAL A 137 -16.98 15.27 -3.82
CA VAL A 137 -17.45 15.33 -2.43
C VAL A 137 -18.46 16.47 -2.31
N GLY A 138 -19.69 16.17 -1.89
CA GLY A 138 -20.75 17.17 -1.77
C GLY A 138 -21.05 17.88 -3.09
N GLY A 139 -20.95 17.17 -4.22
CA GLY A 139 -21.17 17.72 -5.57
C GLY A 139 -20.04 18.60 -6.10
N LYS A 140 -18.93 18.74 -5.37
CA LYS A 140 -17.74 19.53 -5.77
C LYS A 140 -16.53 18.63 -6.02
N THR A 141 -15.76 18.95 -7.04
CA THR A 141 -14.47 18.27 -7.27
C THR A 141 -13.46 18.67 -6.20
N LYS A 142 -12.84 17.66 -5.60
CA LYS A 142 -11.77 17.76 -4.60
C LYS A 142 -10.56 16.96 -5.03
N PHE A 143 -9.38 17.33 -4.55
CA PHE A 143 -8.12 16.61 -4.78
C PHE A 143 -7.66 15.99 -3.46
N VAL A 144 -7.69 14.66 -3.37
CA VAL A 144 -7.41 13.94 -2.12
C VAL A 144 -6.04 14.29 -1.53
N CYS A 145 -5.03 14.53 -2.38
CA CYS A 145 -3.67 14.84 -1.95
C CYS A 145 -3.53 16.21 -1.25
N VAL A 146 -4.38 17.20 -1.54
CA VAL A 146 -4.28 18.56 -1.00
C VAL A 146 -5.52 19.00 -0.21
N ASP A 147 -6.73 18.51 -0.56
CA ASP A 147 -7.97 18.80 0.16
C ASP A 147 -8.26 17.78 1.28
N GLY A 148 -7.64 16.59 1.22
CA GLY A 148 -7.85 15.49 2.15
C GLY A 148 -6.57 15.11 2.91
N PRO A 149 -6.39 13.82 3.22
CA PRO A 149 -7.15 12.64 2.72
C PRO A 149 -8.50 12.39 3.41
N GLU A 150 -8.80 13.06 4.53
CA GLU A 150 -10.05 12.87 5.26
C GLU A 150 -11.18 13.72 4.68
N PHE A 151 -12.34 13.08 4.57
CA PHE A 151 -13.57 13.71 4.10
C PHE A 151 -14.79 13.16 4.84
N ASP A 152 -15.87 13.94 4.88
CA ASP A 152 -17.18 13.43 5.27
C ASP A 152 -17.61 12.31 4.32
N GLY A 153 -17.60 11.09 4.84
CA GLY A 153 -17.90 9.89 4.06
C GLY A 153 -19.32 9.85 3.46
N HIS A 154 -20.26 10.55 4.06
CA HIS A 154 -21.64 10.64 3.55
C HIS A 154 -21.77 11.54 2.32
N GLN A 155 -20.76 12.37 2.04
CA GLN A 155 -20.74 13.26 0.88
C GLN A 155 -19.86 12.76 -0.26
N VAL A 156 -19.06 11.69 -0.03
CA VAL A 156 -18.14 11.12 -1.03
C VAL A 156 -18.90 10.34 -2.09
N ASN A 157 -18.58 10.61 -3.35
CA ASN A 157 -19.06 9.80 -4.48
C ASN A 157 -18.16 8.55 -4.66
N PHE A 158 -18.43 7.51 -3.88
CA PHE A 158 -17.67 6.26 -3.95
C PHE A 158 -17.81 5.52 -5.28
N ASP A 159 -18.92 5.67 -6.01
CA ASP A 159 -19.12 5.00 -7.30
C ASP A 159 -18.17 5.56 -8.35
N GLU A 160 -18.02 6.88 -8.39
CA GLU A 160 -17.02 7.53 -9.23
C GLU A 160 -15.59 7.10 -8.82
N MET A 161 -15.29 7.11 -7.53
CA MET A 161 -13.98 6.67 -7.01
C MET A 161 -13.65 5.25 -7.45
N LEU A 162 -14.54 4.30 -7.22
CA LEU A 162 -14.35 2.89 -7.59
C LEU A 162 -14.16 2.70 -9.09
N LYS A 163 -14.96 3.42 -9.91
CA LYS A 163 -14.82 3.39 -11.37
C LYS A 163 -13.45 3.89 -11.82
N ARG A 164 -12.96 4.99 -11.23
CA ARG A 164 -11.64 5.54 -11.54
C ARG A 164 -10.50 4.63 -11.08
N MET A 165 -10.57 4.10 -9.88
CA MET A 165 -9.59 3.12 -9.37
C MET A 165 -9.54 1.86 -10.21
N GLY A 166 -10.65 1.47 -10.84
CA GLY A 166 -10.72 0.32 -11.73
C GLY A 166 -10.30 0.58 -13.18
N ALA A 167 -9.95 1.83 -13.54
CA ALA A 167 -9.68 2.21 -14.94
C ALA A 167 -8.52 1.43 -15.58
N PHE A 168 -7.51 1.08 -14.79
CA PHE A 168 -6.31 0.35 -15.25
C PHE A 168 -6.30 -1.12 -14.85
N LYS A 169 -7.33 -1.61 -14.20
CA LYS A 169 -7.38 -2.96 -13.60
C LYS A 169 -7.09 -4.11 -14.58
N ASN A 170 -7.47 -3.96 -15.84
CA ASN A 170 -7.19 -4.98 -16.84
C ASN A 170 -5.71 -4.99 -17.21
N ILE A 171 -5.14 -3.80 -17.44
CA ILE A 171 -3.72 -3.62 -17.76
C ILE A 171 -2.85 -4.10 -16.59
N GLU A 172 -3.20 -3.71 -15.36
CA GLU A 172 -2.52 -4.15 -14.13
C GLU A 172 -2.54 -5.68 -14.01
N ARG A 173 -3.66 -6.33 -14.34
CA ARG A 173 -3.78 -7.78 -14.29
C ARG A 173 -2.93 -8.47 -15.36
N GLU A 174 -2.91 -7.94 -16.58
CA GLU A 174 -2.09 -8.47 -17.67
C GLU A 174 -0.60 -8.35 -17.34
N GLU A 175 -0.17 -7.20 -16.83
CA GLU A 175 1.23 -6.98 -16.46
C GLU A 175 1.61 -7.81 -15.22
N MET A 176 0.72 -7.96 -14.24
CA MET A 176 0.96 -8.84 -13.09
C MET A 176 1.14 -10.28 -13.53
N HIS A 177 0.29 -10.77 -14.46
CA HIS A 177 0.40 -12.13 -14.98
C HIS A 177 1.71 -12.36 -15.76
N LYS A 178 2.17 -11.34 -16.51
CA LYS A 178 3.49 -11.39 -17.15
C LYS A 178 4.61 -11.46 -16.10
N LEU A 179 4.55 -10.56 -15.10
CA LEU A 179 5.54 -10.53 -14.02
C LEU A 179 5.60 -11.86 -13.26
N GLU A 180 4.44 -12.44 -12.92
CA GLU A 180 4.37 -13.73 -12.24
C GLU A 180 5.00 -14.84 -13.10
N SER A 181 4.70 -14.89 -14.42
CA SER A 181 5.28 -15.87 -15.34
C SER A 181 6.80 -15.67 -15.51
N GLU A 182 7.27 -14.43 -15.56
CA GLU A 182 8.70 -14.11 -15.59
C GLU A 182 9.39 -14.44 -14.25
N CYS A 183 8.74 -14.17 -13.12
CA CYS A 183 9.25 -14.55 -11.80
C CYS A 183 9.31 -16.07 -11.60
N GLU A 184 8.33 -16.82 -12.11
CA GLU A 184 8.39 -18.29 -12.07
C GLU A 184 9.52 -18.82 -12.95
N ALA A 185 9.68 -18.26 -14.16
CA ALA A 185 10.78 -18.61 -15.05
C ALA A 185 12.15 -18.26 -14.43
N THR A 186 12.27 -17.11 -13.77
CA THR A 186 13.50 -16.73 -13.05
C THR A 186 13.75 -17.56 -11.81
N LYS A 187 12.73 -17.98 -11.07
CA LYS A 187 12.87 -18.92 -9.94
C LYS A 187 13.39 -20.28 -10.42
N GLU A 188 12.85 -20.79 -11.52
CA GLU A 188 13.31 -22.05 -12.10
C GLU A 188 14.75 -21.97 -12.63
N ILE A 189 15.15 -20.81 -13.18
CA ILE A 189 16.51 -20.50 -13.57
C ILE A 189 17.41 -20.36 -12.35
N ASP A 190 16.95 -19.77 -11.26
CA ASP A 190 17.78 -19.52 -10.05
C ASP A 190 18.07 -20.81 -9.27
N GLU A 191 17.11 -21.71 -9.11
CA GLU A 191 17.35 -23.03 -8.49
C GLU A 191 18.30 -23.90 -9.32
N LYS A 192 18.18 -23.86 -10.65
CA LYS A 192 19.08 -24.58 -11.57
C LYS A 192 20.41 -23.85 -11.80
N SER A 193 20.43 -22.52 -11.72
CA SER A 193 21.59 -21.70 -12.11
C SER A 193 22.69 -21.65 -11.05
N ARG A 194 22.39 -21.88 -9.77
CA ARG A 194 23.42 -21.88 -8.71
C ARG A 194 24.47 -22.98 -8.91
N ASN A 195 24.07 -24.09 -9.54
CA ASN A 195 24.95 -25.22 -9.90
C ASN A 195 25.21 -25.30 -11.41
N ALA A 196 24.78 -24.30 -12.18
CA ALA A 196 25.00 -24.25 -13.61
C ALA A 196 26.50 -24.30 -13.96
N ALA A 197 26.85 -25.07 -14.98
CA ALA A 197 28.25 -25.30 -15.40
C ALA A 197 28.99 -23.98 -15.68
N TRP A 198 28.32 -22.99 -16.28
CA TRP A 198 28.90 -21.68 -16.57
C TRP A 198 29.27 -20.89 -15.31
N ARG A 199 28.50 -21.01 -14.20
CA ARG A 199 28.84 -20.39 -12.90
C ARG A 199 30.03 -21.09 -12.27
N GLN A 200 30.12 -22.40 -12.38
CA GLN A 200 31.29 -23.16 -11.89
C GLN A 200 32.55 -22.80 -12.68
N GLU A 201 32.44 -22.63 -13.99
CA GLU A 201 33.54 -22.13 -14.82
C GLU A 201 33.93 -20.70 -14.46
N LEU A 202 32.96 -19.82 -14.27
CA LEU A 202 33.22 -18.44 -13.85
C LEU A 202 33.92 -18.38 -12.48
N ARG A 203 33.57 -19.26 -11.53
CA ARG A 203 34.26 -19.37 -10.23
C ARG A 203 35.71 -19.87 -10.38
N LYS A 204 35.94 -20.75 -11.34
CA LYS A 204 37.28 -21.27 -11.62
C LYS A 204 38.16 -20.29 -12.40
N SER A 205 37.55 -19.55 -13.32
CA SER A 205 38.27 -18.64 -14.22
C SER A 205 38.68 -17.31 -13.59
N MET A 206 38.00 -16.87 -12.54
CA MET A 206 38.24 -15.54 -11.96
C MET A 206 38.15 -15.56 -10.43
N LYS A 207 39.24 -15.22 -9.76
CA LYS A 207 39.31 -15.15 -8.29
C LYS A 207 38.58 -13.91 -7.76
N PRO A 208 38.07 -13.92 -6.50
CA PRO A 208 37.38 -12.78 -5.89
C PRO A 208 38.16 -11.45 -5.98
N LYS A 209 39.46 -11.47 -5.81
CA LYS A 209 40.34 -10.28 -5.94
C LYS A 209 40.35 -9.72 -7.36
N GLU A 210 40.29 -10.56 -8.38
CA GLU A 210 40.25 -10.14 -9.78
C GLU A 210 38.90 -9.52 -10.13
N ARG A 211 37.81 -10.05 -9.58
CA ARG A 211 36.46 -9.49 -9.73
C ARG A 211 36.32 -8.11 -9.10
N THR A 212 36.86 -7.92 -7.91
CA THR A 212 36.84 -6.63 -7.22
C THR A 212 37.76 -5.59 -7.86
N ALA A 213 38.74 -6.04 -8.67
CA ALA A 213 39.63 -5.16 -9.43
C ALA A 213 38.98 -4.58 -10.70
N ILE A 214 37.87 -5.17 -11.17
CA ILE A 214 37.12 -4.64 -12.31
C ILE A 214 36.50 -3.30 -11.88
N PRO A 215 36.78 -2.19 -12.56
CA PRO A 215 36.19 -0.90 -12.23
C PRO A 215 34.66 -0.94 -12.42
N ARG A 216 33.95 -0.18 -11.62
CA ARG A 216 32.50 -0.03 -11.77
C ARG A 216 32.19 0.62 -13.09
N VAL A 217 31.20 0.07 -13.80
CA VAL A 217 30.72 0.67 -15.03
C VAL A 217 29.84 1.86 -14.70
N GLU A 218 30.14 3.00 -15.31
CA GLU A 218 29.29 4.18 -15.22
C GLU A 218 28.10 4.03 -16.17
N MET A 219 26.90 4.32 -15.67
CA MET A 219 25.71 4.31 -16.50
C MET A 219 25.73 5.49 -17.47
N ASN A 220 25.25 5.23 -18.69
CA ASN A 220 25.15 6.26 -19.70
C ASN A 220 24.09 7.28 -19.28
N GLU A 221 24.43 8.55 -19.39
CA GLU A 221 23.51 9.66 -19.17
C GLU A 221 23.38 10.49 -20.44
N LEU A 222 22.23 11.10 -20.62
CA LEU A 222 22.03 12.08 -21.66
C LEU A 222 22.95 13.30 -21.45
N ASP A 223 23.47 13.83 -22.53
CA ASP A 223 24.29 15.04 -22.50
C ASP A 223 23.58 16.21 -21.80
N ALA A 224 24.32 16.97 -21.00
CA ALA A 224 23.76 18.03 -20.17
C ALA A 224 23.05 19.14 -20.97
N GLU A 225 23.55 19.45 -22.15
CA GLU A 225 22.96 20.45 -23.04
C GLU A 225 21.67 19.90 -23.66
N TYR A 226 21.67 18.65 -24.12
CA TYR A 226 20.49 17.99 -24.66
C TYR A 226 19.36 17.88 -23.62
N ARG A 227 19.66 17.44 -22.40
CA ARG A 227 18.65 17.31 -21.32
C ARG A 227 18.09 18.65 -20.83
N SER A 228 18.79 19.76 -21.05
CA SER A 228 18.24 21.08 -20.74
C SER A 228 17.07 21.47 -21.66
N HIS A 229 16.97 20.85 -22.84
CA HIS A 229 15.95 21.12 -23.86
C HIS A 229 14.90 20.01 -23.97
N SER A 230 15.14 18.82 -23.39
CA SER A 230 14.21 17.69 -23.43
C SER A 230 13.69 17.37 -22.02
N ARG A 231 12.36 17.43 -21.84
CA ARG A 231 11.68 17.04 -20.58
C ARG A 231 11.01 15.67 -20.65
N LYS A 232 11.15 14.96 -21.77
CA LYS A 232 10.40 13.75 -22.07
C LYS A 232 11.24 12.47 -21.94
N GLU A 233 12.55 12.61 -21.94
CA GLU A 233 13.46 11.47 -21.93
C GLU A 233 14.11 11.31 -20.55
N GLU A 234 14.29 10.08 -20.15
CA GLU A 234 14.95 9.73 -18.90
C GLU A 234 16.43 10.08 -18.98
N VAL A 235 16.95 10.81 -17.99
CA VAL A 235 18.35 11.29 -17.98
C VAL A 235 19.32 10.12 -17.95
N ASN A 236 19.00 9.09 -17.16
CA ASN A 236 19.80 7.89 -17.05
C ASN A 236 19.37 6.88 -18.13
N GLN A 237 20.27 6.58 -19.05
CA GLN A 237 20.02 5.66 -20.18
C GLN A 237 20.32 4.20 -19.83
N GLY A 238 20.67 3.91 -18.57
CA GLY A 238 21.01 2.57 -18.13
C GLY A 238 22.37 2.07 -18.68
N LEU A 239 22.54 0.75 -18.70
CA LEU A 239 23.73 0.09 -19.18
C LEU A 239 23.45 -0.55 -20.55
N THR A 240 24.42 -0.49 -21.47
CA THR A 240 24.37 -1.33 -22.67
C THR A 240 24.52 -2.80 -22.29
N ALA A 241 24.17 -3.73 -23.19
CA ALA A 241 24.33 -5.16 -22.95
C ALA A 241 25.77 -5.54 -22.57
N GLU A 242 26.76 -4.95 -23.23
CA GLU A 242 28.18 -5.18 -22.93
C GLU A 242 28.60 -4.62 -21.55
N GLN A 243 28.11 -3.43 -21.22
CA GLN A 243 28.32 -2.81 -19.93
C GLN A 243 27.66 -3.62 -18.80
N ALA A 244 26.44 -4.12 -19.02
CA ALA A 244 25.74 -4.98 -18.07
C ALA A 244 26.48 -6.30 -17.83
N VAL A 245 27.02 -6.94 -18.89
CA VAL A 245 27.87 -8.14 -18.75
C VAL A 245 29.14 -7.84 -17.99
N THR A 246 29.77 -6.69 -18.23
CA THR A 246 31.00 -6.28 -17.53
C THR A 246 30.72 -6.05 -16.04
N GLU A 247 29.62 -5.36 -15.70
CA GLU A 247 29.21 -5.15 -14.30
C GLU A 247 28.83 -6.49 -13.62
N ALA A 248 28.17 -7.40 -14.33
CA ALA A 248 27.83 -8.74 -13.83
C ALA A 248 29.07 -9.59 -13.46
N LYS A 249 30.20 -9.42 -14.18
CA LYS A 249 31.46 -10.10 -13.85
C LYS A 249 32.05 -9.70 -12.50
N ARG A 250 31.67 -8.58 -11.94
CA ARG A 250 32.07 -8.12 -10.60
C ARG A 250 31.35 -8.90 -9.49
N CYS A 251 30.30 -9.64 -9.81
CA CYS A 251 29.54 -10.42 -8.84
C CYS A 251 30.43 -11.47 -8.15
N LEU A 252 30.46 -11.46 -6.81
CA LEU A 252 31.25 -12.38 -5.99
C LEU A 252 30.61 -13.78 -5.87
N ASP A 253 29.40 -13.95 -6.34
CA ASP A 253 28.61 -15.17 -6.26
C ASP A 253 28.53 -15.73 -4.83
N CYS A 254 28.16 -14.86 -3.88
CA CYS A 254 28.13 -15.15 -2.45
C CYS A 254 27.17 -16.29 -2.12
N ALA A 255 27.51 -17.08 -1.10
CA ALA A 255 26.65 -18.14 -0.58
C ALA A 255 25.35 -17.57 0.04
N ASN A 256 25.46 -16.42 0.71
CA ASN A 256 24.34 -15.67 1.26
C ASN A 256 24.36 -14.26 0.65
N PRO A 257 23.67 -14.06 -0.48
CA PRO A 257 23.72 -12.81 -1.23
C PRO A 257 22.80 -11.74 -0.64
N GLY A 258 23.27 -10.96 0.32
CA GLY A 258 22.50 -9.86 0.93
C GLY A 258 22.00 -8.82 -0.08
N CYS A 259 22.62 -8.73 -1.25
CA CYS A 259 22.11 -7.90 -2.36
C CYS A 259 20.81 -8.46 -2.98
N MET A 260 20.58 -9.76 -2.92
CA MET A 260 19.31 -10.38 -3.37
C MET A 260 18.25 -10.28 -2.26
N GLU A 261 18.62 -10.45 -1.00
CA GLU A 261 17.72 -10.33 0.14
C GLU A 261 17.20 -8.89 0.30
N GLY A 262 18.02 -7.89 -0.04
CA GLY A 262 17.65 -6.48 0.00
C GLY A 262 17.09 -5.91 -1.31
N CYS A 263 16.87 -6.73 -2.34
CA CYS A 263 16.38 -6.27 -3.63
C CYS A 263 14.89 -5.93 -3.55
N PRO A 264 14.47 -4.67 -3.84
CA PRO A 264 13.07 -4.28 -3.75
C PRO A 264 12.17 -4.90 -4.83
N VAL A 265 12.76 -5.56 -5.84
CA VAL A 265 12.04 -6.27 -6.91
C VAL A 265 12.10 -7.79 -6.78
N GLY A 266 12.63 -8.32 -5.69
CA GLY A 266 12.61 -9.73 -5.30
C GLY A 266 13.72 -10.58 -5.88
#